data_56d1fff63998ba8632658cea6e4a2b1f
#
_entry.id   56d1fff63998ba8632658cea6e4a2b1f
#
_cell.length_a   1.000
_cell.length_b   1.000
_cell.length_c   1.000
_cell.angle_alpha   90.00
_cell.angle_beta   90.00
_cell.angle_gamma   90.00
#
_symmetry.space_group_name_H-M   'P 1'
#
loop_
_entity.id
_entity.type
_entity.pdbx_description
1 polymer ?
#
loop_
_entity_poly.entity_id
_entity_poly.type
_entity_poly.pdbx_seq_one_letter_code
_entity_poly.pdbx_strand_id
1 'polypeptide(L)'
;MQHLDRLWQFVNAVGKVRDIAQHVRHWAFSVPLPTTLYCHLEGATLIVQQHDKPALHLEAQVFVQGAWRIETDHDAHGVYVVAKRLPLIGELAQLTLIASVPTQTHLALRLEGCTLTLRNITVELAHTWQKETP
;
A
#
# COMPACT_ATOMS: atom_id res chain seq x y z
N MET A 1 6.98 -13.90 3.38
CA MET A 1 5.56 -13.70 3.04
C MET A 1 4.71 -14.95 3.21
N GLN A 2 5.23 -16.11 2.83
CA GLN A 2 4.47 -17.35 2.98
C GLN A 2 4.01 -17.63 4.40
N HIS A 3 4.81 -17.25 5.39
CA HIS A 3 4.48 -17.47 6.72
C HIS A 3 3.37 -16.57 7.28
N LEU A 4 3.23 -15.38 6.68
CA LEU A 4 2.08 -14.52 6.97
C LEU A 4 0.80 -15.11 6.41
N ASP A 5 0.87 -15.72 5.23
CA ASP A 5 -0.28 -16.37 4.63
C ASP A 5 -0.77 -17.54 5.49
N ARG A 6 0.16 -18.28 6.07
CA ARG A 6 -0.19 -19.37 6.99
C ARG A 6 -0.88 -18.85 8.25
N LEU A 7 -0.40 -17.76 8.79
CA LEU A 7 -1.04 -17.13 9.94
C LEU A 7 -2.46 -16.70 9.59
N TRP A 8 -2.63 -16.13 8.43
CA TRP A 8 -3.94 -15.72 7.96
C TRP A 8 -4.89 -16.89 7.82
N GLN A 9 -4.42 -17.99 7.26
CA GLN A 9 -5.24 -19.18 7.12
C GLN A 9 -5.68 -19.71 8.47
N PHE A 10 -4.78 -19.70 9.44
CA PHE A 10 -5.10 -20.11 10.78
C PHE A 10 -6.15 -19.21 11.43
N VAL A 11 -5.96 -17.91 11.33
CA VAL A 11 -6.90 -16.94 11.89
C VAL A 11 -8.27 -17.08 11.26
N ASN A 12 -8.33 -17.26 9.95
CA ASN A 12 -9.60 -17.43 9.25
C ASN A 12 -10.31 -18.72 9.66
N ALA A 13 -9.55 -19.78 9.95
CA ALA A 13 -10.15 -21.03 10.42
C ALA A 13 -10.78 -20.89 11.80
N VAL A 14 -10.17 -20.07 12.67
CA VAL A 14 -10.63 -19.91 14.05
C VAL A 14 -11.67 -18.79 14.17
N GLY A 15 -11.42 -17.66 13.52
CA GLY A 15 -12.26 -16.48 13.65
C GLY A 15 -12.91 -16.01 12.37
N LYS A 16 -13.28 -16.94 11.53
CA LYS A 16 -13.73 -16.62 10.17
C LYS A 16 -14.86 -15.59 10.07
N VAL A 17 -15.75 -15.58 11.04
CA VAL A 17 -16.87 -14.63 10.97
C VAL A 17 -16.42 -13.20 11.14
N ARG A 18 -15.41 -12.99 11.98
CA ARG A 18 -14.87 -11.66 12.19
C ARG A 18 -13.95 -11.22 11.06
N ASP A 19 -13.22 -12.17 10.50
CA ASP A 19 -12.12 -11.87 9.59
C ASP A 19 -12.51 -11.86 8.13
N ILE A 20 -13.78 -12.14 7.84
CA ILE A 20 -14.28 -12.10 6.47
C ILE A 20 -14.08 -10.73 5.84
N ALA A 21 -14.27 -9.67 6.61
CA ALA A 21 -14.34 -8.33 6.05
C ALA A 21 -12.99 -7.68 5.85
N GLN A 22 -11.98 -8.03 6.64
CA GLN A 22 -10.72 -7.29 6.62
C GLN A 22 -9.52 -8.21 6.61
N HIS A 23 -8.57 -7.92 5.74
CA HIS A 23 -7.30 -8.61 5.65
C HIS A 23 -6.17 -7.60 5.67
N VAL A 24 -5.04 -7.98 6.26
CA VAL A 24 -3.86 -7.13 6.34
C VAL A 24 -2.70 -7.88 5.69
N ARG A 25 -2.02 -7.20 4.78
CA ARG A 25 -0.83 -7.73 4.11
C ARG A 25 0.33 -6.78 4.37
N HIS A 26 1.52 -7.34 4.52
CA HIS A 26 2.73 -6.57 4.81
C HIS A 26 3.82 -6.91 3.81
N TRP A 27 4.57 -5.89 3.41
CA TRP A 27 5.79 -6.04 2.62
C TRP A 27 6.88 -5.21 3.27
N ALA A 28 8.11 -5.68 3.18
CA ALA A 28 9.27 -4.94 3.65
C ALA A 28 10.38 -5.07 2.60
N PHE A 29 10.95 -3.94 2.22
CA PHE A 29 12.00 -3.89 1.22
C PHE A 29 13.20 -3.17 1.80
N SER A 30 14.38 -3.81 1.75
CA SER A 30 15.65 -3.13 1.99
C SER A 30 15.99 -2.35 0.74
N VAL A 31 16.24 -1.06 0.89
CA VAL A 31 16.44 -0.18 -0.26
C VAL A 31 17.71 0.61 -0.12
N PRO A 32 18.43 0.84 -1.23
CA PRO A 32 19.53 1.80 -1.22
C PRO A 32 18.97 3.21 -1.13
N LEU A 33 19.68 4.10 -0.46
CA LEU A 33 19.26 5.48 -0.30
C LEU A 33 20.09 6.39 -1.20
N PRO A 34 19.50 7.36 -1.85
CA PRO A 34 18.08 7.68 -1.89
C PRO A 34 17.28 6.67 -2.71
N THR A 35 16.01 6.59 -2.43
CA THR A 35 15.12 5.68 -3.15
C THR A 35 13.85 6.41 -3.58
N THR A 36 13.04 5.75 -4.40
CA THR A 36 11.75 6.31 -4.85
C THR A 36 10.65 5.30 -4.59
N LEU A 37 9.54 5.77 -4.05
CA LEU A 37 8.33 4.97 -3.95
C LEU A 37 7.42 5.38 -5.10
N TYR A 38 7.17 4.42 -5.99
CA TYR A 38 6.26 4.59 -7.13
C TYR A 38 4.95 3.91 -6.79
N CYS A 39 3.87 4.68 -6.73
CA CYS A 39 2.54 4.15 -6.45
C CYS A 39 1.59 4.50 -7.58
N HIS A 40 0.88 3.50 -8.07
CA HIS A 40 -0.23 3.71 -8.98
C HIS A 40 -1.46 3.05 -8.34
N LEU A 41 -2.35 3.88 -7.81
CA LEU A 41 -3.50 3.42 -7.04
C LEU A 41 -4.79 3.97 -7.64
N GLU A 42 -5.82 3.14 -7.63
CA GLU A 42 -7.16 3.54 -8.09
C GLU A 42 -8.16 3.26 -6.97
N GLY A 43 -8.82 4.33 -6.49
CA GLY A 43 -9.90 4.21 -5.52
C GLY A 43 -9.47 3.79 -4.11
N ALA A 44 -8.24 4.05 -3.74
CA ALA A 44 -7.71 3.64 -2.44
C ALA A 44 -7.42 4.85 -1.54
N THR A 45 -7.15 4.57 -0.29
CA THR A 45 -6.58 5.56 0.65
C THR A 45 -5.10 5.25 0.81
N LEU A 46 -4.26 6.25 0.58
CA LEU A 46 -2.82 6.12 0.75
C LEU A 46 -2.38 7.01 1.91
N ILE A 47 -1.71 6.40 2.87
CA ILE A 47 -1.09 7.11 3.98
C ILE A 47 0.42 6.90 3.85
N VAL A 48 1.17 7.98 3.74
CA VAL A 48 2.63 7.92 3.69
C VAL A 48 3.18 8.56 4.94
N GLN A 49 4.02 7.82 5.63
CA GLN A 49 4.70 8.30 6.84
C GLN A 49 6.19 8.01 6.73
N GLN A 50 6.97 8.79 7.45
CA GLN A 50 8.41 8.68 7.42
C GLN A 50 8.91 8.01 8.68
N HIS A 51 9.95 7.18 8.54
CA HIS A 51 10.66 6.59 9.68
C HIS A 51 12.17 6.71 9.44
N ASP A 52 12.95 6.38 10.44
CA ASP A 52 14.40 6.54 10.40
C ASP A 52 15.16 5.27 9.99
N LYS A 53 14.47 4.24 9.56
CA LYS A 53 15.07 2.97 9.16
C LYS A 53 15.37 2.97 7.66
N PRO A 54 16.42 2.24 7.22
CA PRO A 54 16.78 2.17 5.80
C PRO A 54 15.96 1.10 5.06
N ALA A 55 14.70 1.02 5.35
CA ALA A 55 13.80 0.05 4.75
C ALA A 55 12.46 0.70 4.48
N LEU A 56 11.79 0.24 3.44
CA LEU A 56 10.46 0.71 3.07
C LEU A 56 9.46 -0.37 3.43
N HIS A 57 8.48 -0.01 4.25
CA HIS A 57 7.46 -0.94 4.70
C HIS A 57 6.11 -0.54 4.12
N LEU A 58 5.37 -1.53 3.65
CA LEU A 58 4.02 -1.35 3.14
C LEU A 58 3.07 -2.21 3.95
N GLU A 59 1.94 -1.63 4.30
CA GLU A 59 0.85 -2.36 4.93
C GLU A 59 -0.42 -2.08 4.15
N ALA A 60 -1.07 -3.13 3.67
CA ALA A 60 -2.33 -3.02 2.96
C ALA A 60 -3.45 -3.58 3.83
N GLN A 61 -4.40 -2.73 4.19
CA GLN A 61 -5.60 -3.12 4.91
C GLN A 61 -6.73 -3.21 3.91
N VAL A 62 -7.13 -4.44 3.58
CA VAL A 62 -8.09 -4.71 2.53
C VAL A 62 -9.41 -5.11 3.15
N PHE A 63 -10.44 -4.35 2.86
CA PHE A 63 -11.81 -4.72 3.20
C PHE A 63 -12.38 -5.54 2.03
N VAL A 64 -12.86 -6.71 2.29
CA VAL A 64 -13.32 -7.69 1.29
C VAL A 64 -12.12 -8.27 0.51
N GLN A 65 -11.63 -9.40 0.99
CA GLN A 65 -10.53 -10.11 0.35
C GLN A 65 -10.90 -10.52 -1.08
N GLY A 66 -9.94 -10.40 -1.98
CA GLY A 66 -10.15 -10.73 -3.38
C GLY A 66 -10.71 -9.59 -4.21
N ALA A 67 -11.06 -8.47 -3.57
CA ALA A 67 -11.60 -7.32 -4.27
C ALA A 67 -10.51 -6.45 -4.91
N TRP A 68 -9.26 -6.68 -4.56
CA TRP A 68 -8.14 -5.86 -4.98
C TRP A 68 -7.03 -6.71 -5.59
N ARG A 69 -6.45 -6.17 -6.66
CA ARG A 69 -5.20 -6.69 -7.19
C ARG A 69 -4.09 -5.75 -6.75
N ILE A 70 -3.19 -6.26 -5.91
CA ILE A 70 -2.06 -5.50 -5.40
C ILE A 70 -0.79 -6.19 -5.86
N GLU A 71 0.04 -5.47 -6.61
CA GLU A 71 1.30 -5.97 -7.11
C GLU A 71 2.41 -5.06 -6.63
N THR A 72 3.49 -5.66 -6.15
CA THR A 72 4.66 -4.94 -5.68
C THR A 72 5.90 -5.49 -6.35
N ASP A 73 6.88 -4.62 -6.55
CA ASP A 73 8.18 -4.99 -7.06
C ASP A 73 9.21 -4.00 -6.54
N HIS A 74 10.47 -4.33 -6.64
CA HIS A 74 11.54 -3.42 -6.24
C HIS A 74 12.81 -3.68 -7.04
N ASP A 75 13.61 -2.64 -7.19
CA ASP A 75 14.91 -2.72 -7.84
C ASP A 75 15.84 -1.66 -7.23
N ALA A 76 16.97 -1.40 -7.89
CA ALA A 76 17.93 -0.41 -7.41
C ALA A 76 17.38 1.03 -7.44
N HIS A 77 16.32 1.27 -8.20
CA HIS A 77 15.73 2.61 -8.34
C HIS A 77 14.63 2.88 -7.33
N GLY A 78 13.98 1.84 -6.82
CA GLY A 78 12.93 2.04 -5.85
C GLY A 78 11.97 0.87 -5.69
N VAL A 79 10.84 1.19 -5.10
CA VAL A 79 9.77 0.24 -4.83
C VAL A 79 8.55 0.65 -5.65
N TYR A 80 7.92 -0.33 -6.27
CA TYR A 80 6.78 -0.11 -7.16
C TYR A 80 5.55 -0.80 -6.58
N VAL A 81 4.46 -0.07 -6.48
CA VAL A 81 3.19 -0.59 -5.98
C VAL A 81 2.08 -0.22 -6.96
N VAL A 82 1.34 -1.22 -7.37
CA VAL A 82 0.14 -1.01 -8.19
C VAL A 82 -1.02 -1.67 -7.48
N ALA A 83 -2.09 -0.92 -7.24
CA ALA A 83 -3.29 -1.47 -6.63
C ALA A 83 -4.51 -1.02 -7.40
N LYS A 84 -5.30 -1.99 -7.84
CA LYS A 84 -6.51 -1.75 -8.60
C LYS A 84 -7.67 -2.55 -8.01
N ARG A 85 -8.80 -1.90 -7.89
CA ARG A 85 -10.02 -2.55 -7.43
C ARG A 85 -10.65 -3.33 -8.57
N LEU A 86 -11.08 -4.55 -8.28
CA LEU A 86 -11.78 -5.37 -9.27
C LEU A 86 -13.18 -4.80 -9.50
N PRO A 87 -13.60 -4.63 -10.76
CA PRO A 87 -14.83 -3.89 -11.06
C PRO A 87 -16.10 -4.53 -10.55
N LEU A 88 -16.11 -5.84 -10.31
CA LEU A 88 -17.32 -6.54 -9.89
C LEU A 88 -17.71 -6.32 -8.43
N ILE A 89 -16.80 -5.79 -7.62
CA ILE A 89 -17.01 -5.71 -6.17
C ILE A 89 -17.65 -4.38 -5.75
N GLY A 90 -17.40 -3.33 -6.50
CA GLY A 90 -18.01 -2.03 -6.25
C GLY A 90 -17.42 -1.28 -5.07
N GLU A 91 -18.21 -0.35 -4.53
CA GLU A 91 -17.72 0.64 -3.57
C GLU A 91 -17.47 0.10 -2.17
N LEU A 92 -17.99 -1.09 -1.85
CA LEU A 92 -17.76 -1.68 -0.54
C LEU A 92 -16.35 -2.20 -0.36
N ALA A 93 -15.64 -2.39 -1.45
CA ALA A 93 -14.26 -2.85 -1.41
C ALA A 93 -13.34 -1.66 -1.15
N GLN A 94 -12.80 -1.59 0.04
CA GLN A 94 -11.92 -0.49 0.45
C GLN A 94 -10.51 -1.00 0.68
N LEU A 95 -9.55 -0.17 0.31
CA LEU A 95 -8.13 -0.44 0.56
C LEU A 95 -7.51 0.79 1.21
N THR A 96 -6.83 0.55 2.32
CA THR A 96 -5.94 1.55 2.92
C THR A 96 -4.52 1.00 2.81
N LEU A 97 -3.67 1.74 2.10
CA LEU A 97 -2.27 1.40 1.98
C LEU A 97 -1.45 2.37 2.82
N ILE A 98 -0.67 1.83 3.74
CA ILE A 98 0.21 2.62 4.61
C ILE A 98 1.65 2.34 4.19
N ALA A 99 2.34 3.38 3.75
CA ALA A 99 3.73 3.29 3.35
C ALA A 99 4.59 4.02 4.38
N SER A 100 5.51 3.28 5.01
CA SER A 100 6.49 3.84 5.93
C SER A 100 7.82 3.90 5.20
N VAL A 101 8.30 5.11 4.94
CA VAL A 101 9.42 5.34 4.03
C VAL A 101 10.62 5.93 4.75
N PRO A 102 11.85 5.62 4.28
CA PRO A 102 13.06 6.24 4.82
C PRO A 102 13.12 7.73 4.53
N THR A 103 14.01 8.43 5.23
CA THR A 103 14.13 9.89 5.12
C THR A 103 14.54 10.37 3.74
N GLN A 104 15.29 9.59 2.99
CA GLN A 104 15.75 9.99 1.65
C GLN A 104 14.92 9.32 0.57
N THR A 105 13.61 9.45 0.68
CA THR A 105 12.66 8.85 -0.26
C THR A 105 11.95 9.93 -1.05
N HIS A 106 11.93 9.74 -2.37
CA HIS A 106 11.11 10.54 -3.27
C HIS A 106 9.80 9.80 -3.53
N LEU A 107 8.73 10.53 -3.66
CA LEU A 107 7.41 9.95 -3.91
C LEU A 107 7.00 10.26 -5.34
N ALA A 108 6.73 9.22 -6.11
CA ALA A 108 6.18 9.33 -7.46
C ALA A 108 4.81 8.66 -7.44
N LEU A 109 3.77 9.48 -7.29
CA LEU A 109 2.43 8.99 -7.00
C LEU A 109 1.49 9.28 -8.16
N ARG A 110 0.84 8.24 -8.63
CA ARG A 110 -0.26 8.35 -9.59
C ARG A 110 -1.52 7.83 -8.90
N LEU A 111 -2.39 8.75 -8.55
CA LEU A 111 -3.57 8.44 -7.74
C LEU A 111 -4.82 8.83 -8.52
N GLU A 112 -5.73 7.87 -8.67
CA GLU A 112 -6.98 8.07 -9.37
C GLU A 112 -8.15 7.80 -8.42
N GLY A 113 -8.87 8.85 -8.02
CA GLY A 113 -9.96 8.73 -7.08
C GLY A 113 -9.51 8.29 -5.69
N CYS A 114 -8.33 8.69 -5.28
CA CYS A 114 -7.73 8.29 -4.02
C CYS A 114 -7.73 9.42 -2.99
N THR A 115 -7.61 9.05 -1.72
CA THR A 115 -7.33 9.99 -0.64
C THR A 115 -5.88 9.83 -0.23
N LEU A 116 -5.14 10.93 -0.15
CA LEU A 116 -3.73 10.92 0.24
C LEU A 116 -3.56 11.64 1.56
N THR A 117 -2.88 10.99 2.50
CA THR A 117 -2.50 11.58 3.78
C THR A 117 -0.99 11.44 3.96
N LEU A 118 -0.32 12.55 4.26
CA LEU A 118 1.11 12.56 4.55
C LEU A 118 1.30 12.87 6.03
N ARG A 119 2.04 12.00 6.73
CA ARG A 119 2.30 12.13 8.16
C ARG A 119 3.78 12.26 8.44
N ASN A 120 4.18 13.32 9.14
CA ASN A 120 5.57 13.53 9.56
C ASN A 120 6.55 13.42 8.39
N ILE A 121 6.16 13.99 7.26
CA ILE A 121 6.95 13.90 6.03
C ILE A 121 7.77 15.15 5.88
N THR A 122 9.10 14.96 5.76
CA THR A 122 10.02 16.02 5.39
C THR A 122 10.63 15.79 4.01
N VAL A 123 10.26 14.70 3.35
CA VAL A 123 10.77 14.37 2.02
C VAL A 123 10.11 15.27 0.98
N GLU A 124 10.85 15.59 -0.08
CA GLU A 124 10.29 16.27 -1.23
C GLU A 124 9.55 15.28 -2.09
N LEU A 125 8.41 15.73 -2.60
CA LEU A 125 7.68 14.94 -3.58
C LEU A 125 8.40 15.05 -4.93
N ALA A 126 8.85 13.92 -5.45
CA ALA A 126 9.51 13.89 -6.77
C ALA A 126 8.51 14.21 -7.86
N HIS A 127 7.36 13.63 -7.77
CA HIS A 127 6.28 13.86 -8.74
C HIS A 127 4.99 13.31 -8.17
N THR A 128 3.94 14.12 -8.21
CA THR A 128 2.62 13.68 -7.77
C THR A 128 1.59 14.06 -8.81
N TRP A 129 0.81 13.08 -9.21
CA TRP A 129 -0.30 13.29 -10.13
C TRP A 129 -1.54 12.66 -9.51
N GLN A 130 -2.59 13.43 -9.42
CA GLN A 130 -3.83 12.96 -8.82
C GLN A 130 -4.99 13.38 -9.72
N LYS A 131 -5.75 12.37 -10.14
CA LYS A 131 -6.94 12.58 -10.93
C LYS A 131 -8.15 12.51 -10.01
N GLU A 132 -8.94 13.57 -10.01
CA GLU A 132 -10.17 13.58 -9.25
C GLU A 132 -11.27 12.91 -10.06
N THR A 133 -12.10 12.14 -9.36
CA THR A 133 -13.27 11.54 -10.00
C THR A 133 -14.32 12.61 -10.18
N PRO A 134 -14.83 12.78 -11.40
CA PRO A 134 -15.89 13.77 -11.66
C PRO A 134 -17.17 13.46 -10.94
#